data_e013e3daee997d405339ba63a42daf38
#
_entry.id   e013e3daee997d405339ba63a42daf38
#
_cell.length_a   1.000
_cell.length_b   1.000
_cell.length_c   1.000
_cell.angle_alpha   90.00
_cell.angle_beta   90.00
_cell.angle_gamma   90.00
#
_symmetry.space_group_name_H-M   'P 1'
#
loop_
_entity.id
_entity.type
_entity.pdbx_description
1 polymer ?
#
loop_
_entity_poly.entity_id
_entity_poly.type
_entity_poly.pdbx_seq_one_letter_code
_entity_poly.pdbx_strand_id
1 'polypeptide(L)'
;MGVGGMRVKLDETLRRNLSLAQHHGMELLEIRHDGPADRAELKRLDIIVSAASEPVTEPRDLQRIVRRHRAGEKIPVNFLRGGKQRKVTVIL
;
A
#
# COMPACT_ATOMS: atom_id res chain seq x y z
N MET A 1 -2.15 5.67 8.79
CA MET A 1 -2.28 6.20 7.42
C MET A 1 -3.71 6.58 7.04
N GLY A 2 -4.68 6.21 7.81
CA GLY A 2 -6.07 6.49 7.48
C GLY A 2 -6.60 5.61 6.36
N VAL A 3 -6.30 4.32 6.40
CA VAL A 3 -6.81 3.35 5.43
C VAL A 3 -7.31 2.11 6.13
N GLY A 4 -8.27 1.45 5.51
CA GLY A 4 -8.71 0.11 5.86
C GLY A 4 -8.68 -0.76 4.62
N GLY A 5 -8.41 -2.03 4.78
CA GLY A 5 -8.34 -2.92 3.63
C GLY A 5 -8.25 -4.38 4.03
N MET A 6 -7.93 -5.22 3.06
CA MET A 6 -7.85 -6.66 3.26
C MET A 6 -6.72 -7.27 2.44
N ARG A 7 -6.24 -8.41 2.89
CA ARG A 7 -5.29 -9.21 2.13
C ARG A 7 -5.97 -9.76 0.88
N VAL A 8 -5.33 -9.58 -0.27
CA VAL A 8 -5.79 -10.17 -1.52
C VAL A 8 -4.66 -10.94 -2.17
N LYS A 9 -5.00 -11.99 -2.89
CA LYS A 9 -4.02 -12.76 -3.64
C LYS A 9 -3.70 -12.00 -4.93
N LEU A 10 -2.41 -11.86 -5.23
CA LEU A 10 -1.96 -11.21 -6.46
C LEU A 10 -2.03 -12.20 -7.62
N ASP A 11 -2.48 -11.71 -8.78
CA ASP A 11 -2.51 -12.50 -10.01
C ASP A 11 -1.09 -12.94 -10.38
N GLU A 12 -0.92 -14.22 -10.74
CA GLU A 12 0.38 -14.80 -11.06
C GLU A 12 1.05 -14.11 -12.26
N THR A 13 0.29 -13.78 -13.28
CA THR A 13 0.83 -13.07 -14.44
C THR A 13 1.33 -11.69 -14.04
N LEU A 14 0.58 -10.99 -13.21
CA LEU A 14 0.94 -9.67 -12.71
C LEU A 14 2.21 -9.75 -11.85
N ARG A 15 2.28 -10.70 -10.93
CA ARG A 15 3.47 -10.92 -10.10
C ARG A 15 4.70 -11.13 -10.96
N ARG A 16 4.59 -11.97 -11.97
CA ARG A 16 5.70 -12.31 -12.86
C ARG A 16 6.15 -11.09 -13.66
N ASN A 17 5.19 -10.36 -14.23
CA ASN A 17 5.50 -9.17 -15.04
C ASN A 17 6.15 -8.06 -14.22
N LEU A 18 5.79 -7.94 -12.95
CA LEU A 18 6.31 -6.89 -12.07
C LEU A 18 7.43 -7.39 -11.16
N SER A 19 7.84 -8.65 -11.31
CA SER A 19 8.89 -9.27 -10.49
C SER A 19 8.61 -9.18 -8.98
N LEU A 20 7.36 -9.37 -8.59
CA LEU A 20 6.96 -9.35 -7.19
C LEU A 20 7.14 -10.74 -6.57
N ALA A 21 7.96 -10.83 -5.54
CA ALA A 21 8.19 -12.09 -4.85
C ALA A 21 7.00 -12.52 -3.99
N GLN A 22 6.24 -11.56 -3.46
CA GLN A 22 5.11 -11.82 -2.58
C GLN A 22 3.88 -12.31 -3.35
N HIS A 23 3.05 -13.12 -2.70
CA HIS A 23 1.83 -13.67 -3.30
C HIS A 23 0.60 -12.84 -2.98
N HIS A 24 0.68 -11.93 -2.02
CA HIS A 24 -0.45 -11.14 -1.53
C HIS A 24 -0.09 -9.67 -1.43
N GLY A 25 -1.11 -8.82 -1.45
CA GLY A 25 -1.00 -7.40 -1.17
C GLY A 25 -2.20 -6.96 -0.33
N MET A 26 -2.22 -5.69 0.04
CA MET A 26 -3.33 -5.11 0.80
C MET A 26 -4.19 -4.27 -0.13
N GLU A 27 -5.40 -4.73 -0.42
CA GLU A 27 -6.34 -3.95 -1.20
C GLU A 27 -7.03 -2.92 -0.32
N LEU A 28 -7.04 -1.66 -0.74
CA LEU A 28 -7.66 -0.58 0.01
C LEU A 28 -9.16 -0.58 -0.22
N LEU A 29 -9.94 -0.67 0.85
CA LEU A 29 -11.40 -0.65 0.83
C LEU A 29 -11.96 0.64 1.40
N GLU A 30 -11.22 1.27 2.32
CA GLU A 30 -11.61 2.53 2.93
C GLU A 30 -10.43 3.47 2.98
N ILE A 31 -10.67 4.74 2.67
CA ILE A 31 -9.67 5.79 2.74
C ILE A 31 -10.29 6.94 3.51
N ARG A 32 -9.68 7.28 4.64
CA ARG A 32 -10.16 8.37 5.49
C ARG A 32 -10.01 9.69 4.76
N HIS A 33 -11.11 10.44 4.67
CA HIS A 33 -11.11 11.75 4.05
C HIS A 33 -10.05 12.66 4.72
N ASP A 34 -9.24 13.30 3.88
CA ASP A 34 -8.19 14.24 4.31
C ASP A 34 -7.12 13.64 5.22
N GLY A 35 -7.03 12.31 5.29
CA GLY A 35 -5.93 11.63 5.97
C GLY A 35 -4.69 11.52 5.08
N PRO A 36 -3.59 10.98 5.62
CA PRO A 36 -2.32 10.88 4.87
C PRO A 36 -2.44 10.17 3.52
N ALA A 37 -3.17 9.07 3.47
CA ALA A 37 -3.34 8.31 2.24
C ALA A 37 -4.18 9.08 1.21
N ASP A 38 -5.23 9.75 1.66
CA ASP A 38 -6.08 10.56 0.78
C ASP A 38 -5.28 11.71 0.20
N ARG A 39 -4.49 12.39 1.00
CA ARG A 39 -3.63 13.49 0.53
C ARG A 39 -2.59 13.02 -0.48
N ALA A 40 -2.12 11.79 -0.36
CA ALA A 40 -1.20 11.18 -1.31
C ALA A 40 -1.90 10.64 -2.56
N GLU A 41 -3.22 10.81 -2.65
CA GLU A 41 -4.04 10.41 -3.78
C GLU A 41 -4.13 8.89 -3.97
N LEU A 42 -3.98 8.12 -2.89
CA LEU A 42 -4.33 6.72 -2.90
C LEU A 42 -5.85 6.58 -3.02
N LYS A 43 -6.31 5.57 -3.73
CA LYS A 43 -7.73 5.37 -4.03
C LYS A 43 -8.20 4.00 -3.58
N ARG A 44 -9.51 3.86 -3.39
CA ARG A 44 -10.10 2.55 -3.15
C ARG A 44 -9.72 1.61 -4.29
N LEU A 45 -9.50 0.34 -3.93
CA LEU A 45 -9.11 -0.75 -4.81
C LEU A 45 -7.64 -0.71 -5.26
N ASP A 46 -6.87 0.30 -4.86
CA ASP A 46 -5.42 0.22 -4.99
C ASP A 46 -4.91 -0.92 -4.10
N ILE A 47 -3.90 -1.64 -4.57
CA ILE A 47 -3.30 -2.74 -3.81
C ILE A 47 -1.91 -2.32 -3.39
N ILE A 48 -1.70 -2.10 -2.09
CA ILE A 48 -0.39 -1.76 -1.56
C ILE A 48 0.46 -3.02 -1.52
N VAL A 49 1.67 -2.95 -2.08
CA VAL A 49 2.61 -4.06 -2.10
C VAL A 49 3.87 -3.79 -1.27
N SER A 50 4.20 -2.53 -1.01
CA SER A 50 5.29 -2.19 -0.11
C SER A 50 5.10 -0.80 0.50
N ALA A 51 5.69 -0.59 1.66
CA ALA A 51 5.73 0.71 2.33
C ALA A 51 7.07 0.81 3.06
N ALA A 52 7.73 1.96 2.96
CA ALA A 52 9.06 2.18 3.56
C ALA A 52 10.05 1.08 3.16
N SER A 53 9.99 0.62 1.92
CA SER A 53 10.83 -0.44 1.34
C SER A 53 10.63 -1.82 1.97
N GLU A 54 9.53 -2.04 2.69
CA GLU A 54 9.18 -3.33 3.26
C GLU A 54 7.93 -3.89 2.59
N PRO A 55 7.86 -5.21 2.34
CA PRO A 55 6.68 -5.78 1.71
C PRO A 55 5.46 -5.65 2.61
N VAL A 56 4.32 -5.35 1.97
CA VAL A 56 3.01 -5.31 2.61
C VAL A 56 2.16 -6.40 1.95
N THR A 57 1.76 -7.39 2.72
CA THR A 57 0.93 -8.50 2.24
C THR A 57 -0.46 -8.48 2.84
N GLU A 58 -0.64 -7.74 3.95
CA GLU A 58 -1.89 -7.67 4.68
C GLU A 58 -1.92 -6.39 5.53
N PRO A 59 -3.10 -6.01 6.05
CA PRO A 59 -3.21 -4.79 6.87
C PRO A 59 -2.27 -4.73 8.08
N ARG A 60 -2.02 -5.87 8.71
CA ARG A 60 -1.12 -5.93 9.89
C ARG A 60 0.29 -5.46 9.54
N ASP A 61 0.77 -5.80 8.34
CA ASP A 61 2.09 -5.38 7.89
C ASP A 61 2.18 -3.85 7.82
N LEU A 62 1.17 -3.22 7.21
CA LEU A 62 1.15 -1.78 7.09
C LEU A 62 1.07 -1.10 8.47
N GLN A 63 0.24 -1.63 9.38
CA GLN A 63 0.13 -1.10 10.73
C GLN A 63 1.47 -1.16 11.46
N ARG A 64 2.17 -2.28 11.35
CA ARG A 64 3.50 -2.47 11.96
C ARG A 64 4.51 -1.44 11.42
N ILE A 65 4.53 -1.25 10.12
CA ILE A 65 5.43 -0.30 9.47
C ILE A 65 5.14 1.13 9.93
N VAL A 66 3.87 1.52 9.90
CA VAL A 66 3.45 2.87 10.29
C VAL A 66 3.79 3.18 11.75
N ARG A 67 3.65 2.18 12.65
CA ARG A 67 3.96 2.38 14.07
C ARG A 67 5.43 2.70 14.35
N ARG A 68 6.33 2.35 13.44
CA ARG A 68 7.76 2.64 13.59
C ARG A 68 8.14 4.03 13.10
N HIS A 69 7.19 4.77 12.57
CA HIS A 69 7.41 6.10 12.03
C HIS A 69 6.64 7.14 12.83
N ARG A 70 7.10 8.40 12.75
CA ARG A 70 6.48 9.51 13.46
C ARG A 70 5.58 10.32 12.55
N ALA A 71 4.65 11.06 13.15
CA ALA A 71 3.85 12.02 12.40
C ALA A 71 4.77 13.00 11.66
N GLY A 72 4.46 13.28 10.40
CA GLY A 72 5.26 14.15 9.55
C GLY A 72 6.34 13.44 8.75
N GLU A 73 6.67 12.19 9.08
CA GLU A 73 7.64 11.44 8.26
C GLU A 73 7.06 11.10 6.90
N LYS A 74 7.94 11.10 5.90
CA LYS A 74 7.58 10.73 4.54
C LYS A 74 7.95 9.28 4.31
N ILE A 75 6.97 8.46 3.88
CA ILE A 75 7.24 7.07 3.55
C ILE A 75 6.85 6.80 2.10
N PRO A 76 7.73 6.10 1.35
CA PRO A 76 7.40 5.69 -0.01
C PRO A 76 6.45 4.48 0.06
N VAL A 77 5.43 4.50 -0.77
CA VAL A 77 4.46 3.42 -0.87
C VAL A 77 4.37 2.99 -2.32
N ASN A 78 4.57 1.70 -2.58
CA ASN A 78 4.36 1.12 -3.89
C ASN A 78 3.01 0.42 -3.89
N PHE A 79 2.25 0.63 -4.95
CA PHE A 79 0.91 0.06 -5.07
C PHE A 79 0.58 -0.27 -6.51
N LEU A 80 -0.44 -1.09 -6.70
CA LEU A 80 -0.91 -1.49 -8.01
C LEU A 80 -2.25 -0.82 -8.30
N ARG A 81 -2.38 -0.28 -9.50
CA ARG A 81 -3.63 0.32 -9.99
C ARG A 81 -3.79 -0.04 -11.46
N GLY A 82 -4.88 -0.73 -11.80
CA GLY A 82 -5.11 -1.13 -13.18
C GLY A 82 -4.01 -2.01 -13.75
N GLY A 83 -3.43 -2.89 -12.94
CA GLY A 83 -2.35 -3.78 -13.35
C GLY A 83 -0.99 -3.12 -13.49
N LYS A 84 -0.85 -1.86 -13.12
CA LYS A 84 0.42 -1.12 -13.19
C LYS A 84 0.94 -0.81 -11.80
N GLN A 85 2.25 -0.93 -11.61
CA GLN A 85 2.88 -0.55 -10.36
C GLN A 85 3.16 0.95 -10.37
N ARG A 86 2.78 1.60 -9.26
CA ARG A 86 2.97 3.03 -9.06
C ARG A 86 3.60 3.27 -7.69
N LYS A 87 4.17 4.45 -7.52
CA LYS A 87 4.80 4.85 -6.26
C LYS A 87 4.33 6.24 -5.88
N VAL A 88 4.00 6.41 -4.61
CA VAL A 88 3.71 7.73 -4.03
C VAL A 88 4.46 7.88 -2.72
N THR A 89 4.61 9.12 -2.28
CA THR A 89 5.13 9.43 -0.96
C THR A 89 3.97 9.83 -0.06
N VAL A 90 3.81 9.12 1.05
CA VAL A 90 2.78 9.42 2.03
C VAL A 90 3.43 10.15 3.20
N ILE A 91 2.85 11.29 3.59
CA ILE A 91 3.30 12.07 4.74
C ILE A 91 2.41 11.71 5.92
N LEU A 92 2.96 11.07 6.92
CA LEU A 92 2.20 10.59 8.08
C LEU A 92 1.72 11.70 9.00
#